data_972258e13cc7fa963de0e040a6fb623c
#
_entry.id   972258e13cc7fa963de0e040a6fb623c
#
_cell.length_a   1.000
_cell.length_b   1.000
_cell.length_c   1.000
_cell.angle_alpha   90.00
_cell.angle_beta   90.00
_cell.angle_gamma   90.00
#
_symmetry.space_group_name_H-M   'P 1'
#
loop_
_entity.id
_entity.type
_entity.pdbx_description
1 polymer ?
#
loop_
_entity_poly.entity_id
_entity_poly.type
_entity_poly.pdbx_seq_one_letter_code
_entity_poly.pdbx_strand_id
1 'polypeptide(L)'
;KKRAMNNGKTIFSQIMSNIPEREFKACVDRYKGNYRSRNFTCKDQFLVMSYAQLTNRGSLRDIENCLTALSSRLYHCGISYAVPRNTLAKANEKRDWRIYADFAQVLVKKVRPLYAKDDFRLDLDNMVYAFDSSTISLCLKLCPWAKFRKHKGGIKMHTLLDLRGNLPVSVYLTEASVHDVKALDYLYIEPSAIYLMDKGYVDFYRLFHLIHEKNAFFVTRAKDNMRFDITACCEVDKSTGVIADEKIKLIGLRTSQWYPEEIRMVTYEDYATNNVYRFLTNNMEYEAL
;
A
#
# COMPACT_ATOMS: atom_id res chain seq x y z
N LYS A 1 19.77 10.95 -29.87
CA LYS A 1 20.52 10.75 -28.60
C LYS A 1 21.16 9.37 -28.64
N LYS A 2 22.51 9.28 -28.69
CA LYS A 2 23.23 8.01 -28.58
C LYS A 2 22.94 7.41 -27.19
N ARG A 3 22.34 6.21 -27.15
CA ARG A 3 22.25 5.40 -25.93
C ARG A 3 23.69 5.12 -25.48
N ALA A 4 24.11 5.71 -24.36
CA ALA A 4 25.36 5.31 -23.74
C ALA A 4 25.23 3.82 -23.34
N MET A 5 26.10 2.97 -23.86
CA MET A 5 26.15 1.57 -23.45
C MET A 5 26.54 1.49 -22.00
N ASN A 6 25.74 0.80 -21.19
CA ASN A 6 25.97 0.60 -19.75
C ASN A 6 27.04 -0.47 -19.48
N ASN A 7 28.17 -0.42 -20.22
CA ASN A 7 29.27 -1.34 -20.04
C ASN A 7 29.82 -1.29 -18.61
N GLY A 8 29.79 -2.42 -17.92
CA GLY A 8 30.33 -2.58 -16.55
C GLY A 8 29.40 -2.17 -15.40
N LYS A 9 28.23 -1.59 -15.66
CA LYS A 9 27.25 -1.31 -14.59
C LYS A 9 26.38 -2.53 -14.32
N THR A 10 26.22 -2.89 -13.05
CA THR A 10 25.27 -3.90 -12.60
C THR A 10 23.82 -3.44 -12.87
N ILE A 11 22.86 -4.38 -12.98
CA ILE A 11 21.44 -4.07 -13.10
C ILE A 11 20.99 -3.16 -11.93
N PHE A 12 21.44 -3.46 -10.72
CA PHE A 12 21.18 -2.63 -9.54
C PHE A 12 21.64 -1.18 -9.74
N SER A 13 22.86 -0.96 -10.22
CA SER A 13 23.38 0.39 -10.48
C SER A 13 22.58 1.11 -11.56
N GLN A 14 22.09 0.40 -12.57
CA GLN A 14 21.24 0.98 -13.61
C GLN A 14 19.89 1.42 -13.06
N ILE A 15 19.27 0.62 -12.19
CA ILE A 15 18.04 0.99 -11.49
C ILE A 15 18.29 2.22 -10.61
N MET A 16 19.33 2.21 -9.78
CA MET A 16 19.66 3.30 -8.88
C MET A 16 20.06 4.59 -9.59
N SER A 17 20.54 4.53 -10.84
CA SER A 17 20.85 5.74 -11.62
C SER A 17 19.61 6.56 -12.02
N ASN A 18 18.40 6.02 -11.89
CA ASN A 18 17.15 6.74 -12.11
C ASN A 18 16.66 7.48 -10.85
N ILE A 19 17.32 7.29 -9.72
CA ILE A 19 16.96 7.94 -8.46
C ILE A 19 17.22 9.45 -8.57
N PRO A 20 16.23 10.31 -8.22
CA PRO A 20 16.39 11.75 -8.23
C PRO A 20 17.25 12.22 -7.06
N GLU A 21 18.56 12.29 -7.27
CA GLU A 21 19.54 12.55 -6.21
C GLU A 21 19.35 13.91 -5.51
N ARG A 22 18.94 14.94 -6.25
CA ARG A 22 18.72 16.28 -5.70
C ARG A 22 17.57 16.27 -4.69
N GLU A 23 16.49 15.61 -5.03
CA GLU A 23 15.30 15.49 -4.18
C GLU A 23 15.57 14.59 -2.97
N PHE A 24 16.32 13.51 -3.17
CA PHE A 24 16.78 12.68 -2.06
C PHE A 24 17.61 13.47 -1.07
N LYS A 25 18.60 14.25 -1.58
CA LYS A 25 19.43 15.12 -0.75
C LYS A 25 18.57 16.15 0.01
N ALA A 26 17.59 16.76 -0.63
CA ALA A 26 16.67 17.69 0.03
C ALA A 26 15.91 17.06 1.20
N CYS A 27 15.45 15.78 1.06
CA CYS A 27 14.84 15.04 2.16
C CYS A 27 15.85 14.79 3.30
N VAL A 28 17.08 14.40 2.97
CA VAL A 28 18.15 14.17 3.96
C VAL A 28 18.49 15.45 4.73
N ASP A 29 18.61 16.57 4.03
CA ASP A 29 18.99 17.87 4.62
C ASP A 29 17.86 18.40 5.54
N ARG A 30 16.60 18.23 5.15
CA ARG A 30 15.40 18.61 5.95
C ARG A 30 15.43 18.02 7.36
N TYR A 31 15.82 16.77 7.48
CA TYR A 31 15.86 16.04 8.77
C TYR A 31 17.28 15.92 9.34
N LYS A 32 18.25 16.64 8.78
CA LYS A 32 19.67 16.58 9.19
C LYS A 32 20.23 15.15 9.24
N GLY A 33 19.79 14.27 8.32
CA GLY A 33 20.06 12.83 8.37
C GLY A 33 21.52 12.43 8.33
N ASN A 34 22.39 13.29 7.77
CA ASN A 34 23.83 13.10 7.74
C ASN A 34 24.57 13.83 8.88
N TYR A 35 23.86 14.43 9.85
CA TYR A 35 24.51 15.10 10.97
C TYR A 35 25.40 14.12 11.75
N ARG A 36 26.66 14.50 11.96
CA ARG A 36 27.71 13.66 12.58
C ARG A 36 27.96 12.30 11.90
N SER A 37 27.52 12.12 10.64
CA SER A 37 27.83 10.93 9.85
C SER A 37 29.13 11.15 9.07
N ARG A 38 30.19 10.35 9.34
CA ARG A 38 31.49 10.48 8.66
C ARG A 38 31.59 9.57 7.43
N ASN A 39 31.32 8.26 7.61
CA ASN A 39 31.66 7.25 6.62
C ASN A 39 30.43 6.53 6.04
N PHE A 40 29.26 6.62 6.69
CA PHE A 40 28.04 5.92 6.29
C PHE A 40 26.88 6.91 6.20
N THR A 41 26.65 7.44 5.01
CA THR A 41 25.63 8.47 4.75
C THR A 41 24.22 7.87 4.63
N CYS A 42 23.17 8.72 4.60
CA CYS A 42 21.82 8.27 4.29
C CYS A 42 21.71 7.66 2.89
N LYS A 43 22.52 8.13 1.92
CA LYS A 43 22.58 7.54 0.58
C LYS A 43 23.15 6.11 0.63
N ASP A 44 24.22 5.89 1.40
CA ASP A 44 24.79 4.54 1.56
C ASP A 44 23.79 3.59 2.20
N GLN A 45 23.07 4.05 3.25
CA GLN A 45 22.01 3.26 3.87
C GLN A 45 20.90 2.94 2.87
N PHE A 46 20.43 3.92 2.11
CA PHE A 46 19.42 3.74 1.09
C PHE A 46 19.85 2.68 0.05
N LEU A 47 21.07 2.81 -0.49
CA LEU A 47 21.59 1.85 -1.46
C LEU A 47 21.71 0.43 -0.88
N VAL A 48 22.24 0.29 0.33
CA VAL A 48 22.40 -1.02 0.99
C VAL A 48 21.05 -1.65 1.28
N MET A 49 20.08 -0.90 1.80
CA MET A 49 18.74 -1.42 2.10
C MET A 49 17.97 -1.74 0.81
N SER A 50 18.08 -0.91 -0.24
CA SER A 50 17.49 -1.21 -1.55
C SER A 50 18.10 -2.46 -2.18
N TYR A 51 19.41 -2.61 -2.10
CA TYR A 51 20.10 -3.82 -2.55
C TYR A 51 19.60 -5.05 -1.79
N ALA A 52 19.47 -4.95 -0.48
CA ALA A 52 18.97 -6.03 0.37
C ALA A 52 17.55 -6.47 -0.01
N GLN A 53 16.66 -5.52 -0.27
CA GLN A 53 15.28 -5.78 -0.69
C GLN A 53 15.22 -6.45 -2.08
N LEU A 54 15.94 -5.90 -3.05
CA LEU A 54 15.96 -6.42 -4.42
C LEU A 54 16.64 -7.80 -4.53
N THR A 55 17.47 -8.18 -3.55
CA THR A 55 18.15 -9.48 -3.51
C THR A 55 17.60 -10.42 -2.43
N ASN A 56 16.44 -10.10 -1.84
CA ASN A 56 15.74 -10.92 -0.83
C ASN A 56 16.61 -11.30 0.37
N ARG A 57 17.32 -10.32 0.98
CA ARG A 57 18.10 -10.56 2.20
C ARG A 57 17.18 -10.57 3.43
N GLY A 58 17.21 -11.65 4.20
CA GLY A 58 16.31 -11.86 5.34
C GLY A 58 16.76 -11.23 6.66
N SER A 59 18.02 -10.79 6.79
CA SER A 59 18.56 -10.22 8.03
C SER A 59 19.74 -9.31 7.79
N LEU A 60 20.06 -8.44 8.79
CA LEU A 60 21.25 -7.59 8.75
C LEU A 60 22.55 -8.39 8.66
N ARG A 61 22.59 -9.61 9.23
CA ARG A 61 23.74 -10.52 9.12
C ARG A 61 23.87 -11.06 7.70
N ASP A 62 22.76 -11.43 7.07
CA ASP A 62 22.76 -11.89 5.68
C ASP A 62 23.19 -10.77 4.72
N ILE A 63 22.76 -9.53 4.98
CA ILE A 63 23.22 -8.35 4.24
C ILE A 63 24.74 -8.20 4.35
N GLU A 64 25.30 -8.21 5.57
CA GLU A 64 26.74 -8.10 5.83
C GLU A 64 27.52 -9.21 5.11
N ASN A 65 27.09 -10.46 5.22
CA ASN A 65 27.74 -11.61 4.57
C ASN A 65 27.71 -11.46 3.04
N CYS A 66 26.57 -11.07 2.47
CA CYS A 66 26.46 -10.86 1.04
C CYS A 66 27.35 -9.72 0.54
N LEU A 67 27.35 -8.57 1.23
CA LEU A 67 28.23 -7.45 0.89
C LEU A 67 29.71 -7.81 1.01
N THR A 68 30.09 -8.60 2.03
CA THR A 68 31.47 -9.07 2.22
C THR A 68 31.89 -10.00 1.08
N ALA A 69 31.04 -10.94 0.71
CA ALA A 69 31.31 -11.86 -0.43
C ALA A 69 31.45 -11.12 -1.76
N LEU A 70 30.77 -9.97 -1.92
CA LEU A 70 30.81 -9.15 -3.14
C LEU A 70 31.76 -7.96 -3.03
N SER A 71 32.64 -7.90 -2.04
CA SER A 71 33.48 -6.73 -1.71
C SER A 71 34.22 -6.17 -2.92
N SER A 72 34.75 -7.01 -3.80
CA SER A 72 35.47 -6.59 -5.03
C SER A 72 34.56 -5.99 -6.13
N ARG A 73 33.24 -6.13 -6.00
CA ARG A 73 32.25 -5.69 -7.02
C ARG A 73 31.29 -4.62 -6.50
N LEU A 74 31.35 -4.25 -5.22
CA LEU A 74 30.42 -3.30 -4.59
C LEU A 74 30.43 -1.92 -5.25
N TYR A 75 31.60 -1.46 -5.72
CA TYR A 75 31.72 -0.18 -6.42
C TYR A 75 30.85 -0.10 -7.68
N HIS A 76 30.65 -1.22 -8.36
CA HIS A 76 29.71 -1.31 -9.52
C HIS A 76 28.24 -1.14 -9.10
N CYS A 77 27.94 -1.31 -7.82
CA CYS A 77 26.62 -1.09 -7.24
C CYS A 77 26.46 0.31 -6.62
N GLY A 78 27.50 1.14 -6.67
CA GLY A 78 27.55 2.43 -5.99
C GLY A 78 27.73 2.33 -4.47
N ILE A 79 28.10 1.15 -3.96
CA ILE A 79 28.34 0.89 -2.53
C ILE A 79 29.85 0.88 -2.31
N SER A 80 30.34 1.80 -1.47
CA SER A 80 31.77 2.05 -1.32
C SER A 80 32.53 0.92 -0.58
N TYR A 81 31.87 0.21 0.30
CA TYR A 81 32.48 -0.87 1.12
C TYR A 81 31.42 -1.82 1.70
N ALA A 82 31.85 -2.99 2.15
CA ALA A 82 31.00 -3.92 2.87
C ALA A 82 30.67 -3.35 4.26
N VAL A 83 29.41 -2.96 4.45
CA VAL A 83 28.96 -2.27 5.65
C VAL A 83 28.73 -3.27 6.78
N PRO A 84 29.39 -3.11 7.95
CA PRO A 84 29.14 -3.97 9.11
C PRO A 84 27.69 -3.86 9.60
N ARG A 85 27.09 -5.00 9.99
CA ARG A 85 25.71 -5.06 10.48
C ARG A 85 25.43 -4.09 11.63
N ASN A 86 26.41 -3.87 12.54
CA ASN A 86 26.26 -2.95 13.65
C ASN A 86 26.16 -1.49 13.19
N THR A 87 26.86 -1.10 12.11
CA THR A 87 26.76 0.21 11.50
C THR A 87 25.39 0.39 10.87
N LEU A 88 24.90 -0.60 10.14
CA LEU A 88 23.59 -0.59 9.52
C LEU A 88 22.46 -0.57 10.57
N ALA A 89 22.58 -1.39 11.64
CA ALA A 89 21.64 -1.40 12.75
C ALA A 89 21.52 -0.03 13.43
N LYS A 90 22.66 0.59 13.78
CA LYS A 90 22.70 1.93 14.39
C LYS A 90 22.12 3.00 13.47
N ALA A 91 22.35 2.89 12.18
CA ALA A 91 21.77 3.84 11.19
C ALA A 91 20.24 3.67 11.12
N ASN A 92 19.74 2.44 11.08
CA ASN A 92 18.29 2.16 11.08
C ASN A 92 17.60 2.62 12.37
N GLU A 93 18.29 2.55 13.52
CA GLU A 93 17.76 2.99 14.81
C GLU A 93 17.73 4.52 14.96
N LYS A 94 18.80 5.20 14.51
CA LYS A 94 19.02 6.62 14.82
C LYS A 94 18.52 7.59 13.78
N ARG A 95 18.48 7.17 12.51
CA ARG A 95 18.08 8.05 11.43
C ARG A 95 16.58 8.26 11.39
N ASP A 96 16.19 9.47 11.09
CA ASP A 96 14.78 9.83 10.96
C ASP A 96 14.16 9.10 9.75
N TRP A 97 13.18 8.27 10.02
CA TRP A 97 12.47 7.50 9.00
C TRP A 97 11.73 8.38 7.99
N ARG A 98 11.36 9.61 8.37
CA ARG A 98 10.67 10.57 7.51
C ARG A 98 11.49 10.96 6.28
N ILE A 99 12.82 10.84 6.32
CA ILE A 99 13.69 11.00 5.15
C ILE A 99 13.23 10.10 4.01
N TYR A 100 13.01 8.84 4.32
CA TYR A 100 12.64 7.81 3.33
C TYR A 100 11.16 7.87 2.97
N ALA A 101 10.30 8.22 3.92
CA ALA A 101 8.88 8.43 3.67
C ALA A 101 8.62 9.60 2.73
N ASP A 102 9.23 10.76 2.98
CA ASP A 102 9.15 11.93 2.09
C ASP A 102 9.72 11.62 0.71
N PHE A 103 10.83 10.89 0.67
CA PHE A 103 11.44 10.51 -0.60
C PHE A 103 10.57 9.53 -1.38
N ALA A 104 9.90 8.59 -0.73
CA ALA A 104 8.93 7.70 -1.37
C ALA A 104 7.79 8.52 -2.03
N GLN A 105 7.28 9.54 -1.35
CA GLN A 105 6.27 10.44 -1.92
C GLN A 105 6.79 11.23 -3.15
N VAL A 106 8.05 11.61 -3.15
CA VAL A 106 8.69 12.23 -4.33
C VAL A 106 8.73 11.26 -5.50
N LEU A 107 9.10 9.99 -5.23
CA LEU A 107 9.13 8.95 -6.27
C LEU A 107 7.73 8.68 -6.83
N VAL A 108 6.72 8.52 -5.98
CA VAL A 108 5.32 8.33 -6.40
C VAL A 108 4.86 9.48 -7.30
N LYS A 109 5.10 10.74 -6.90
CA LYS A 109 4.75 11.91 -7.71
C LYS A 109 5.42 11.91 -9.08
N LYS A 110 6.66 11.43 -9.19
CA LYS A 110 7.39 11.35 -10.47
C LYS A 110 6.94 10.20 -11.35
N VAL A 111 6.57 9.09 -10.74
CA VAL A 111 6.25 7.85 -11.46
C VAL A 111 4.78 7.82 -11.88
N ARG A 112 3.85 8.33 -11.05
CA ARG A 112 2.41 8.32 -11.31
C ARG A 112 2.02 8.84 -12.72
N PRO A 113 2.55 9.97 -13.24
CA PRO A 113 2.24 10.43 -14.59
C PRO A 113 2.68 9.47 -15.70
N LEU A 114 3.68 8.62 -15.47
CA LEU A 114 4.15 7.65 -16.46
C LEU A 114 3.14 6.53 -16.68
N TYR A 115 2.35 6.20 -15.66
CA TYR A 115 1.31 5.15 -15.69
C TYR A 115 -0.09 5.71 -15.91
N ALA A 116 -0.26 7.03 -16.00
CA ALA A 116 -1.58 7.65 -16.17
C ALA A 116 -2.31 7.22 -17.45
N LYS A 117 -1.57 6.73 -18.45
CA LYS A 117 -2.09 6.25 -19.74
C LYS A 117 -2.02 4.72 -19.88
N ASP A 118 -1.58 4.02 -18.84
CA ASP A 118 -1.55 2.57 -18.88
C ASP A 118 -2.98 2.04 -18.87
N ASP A 119 -3.23 1.11 -19.78
CA ASP A 119 -4.50 0.41 -19.87
C ASP A 119 -4.69 -0.45 -18.61
N PHE A 120 -5.66 -0.04 -17.79
CA PHE A 120 -6.03 -0.77 -16.58
C PHE A 120 -6.87 -2.02 -16.90
N ARG A 121 -7.14 -2.29 -18.20
CA ARG A 121 -8.01 -3.36 -18.71
C ARG A 121 -9.47 -3.27 -18.22
N LEU A 122 -9.86 -2.17 -17.61
CA LEU A 122 -11.22 -1.82 -17.27
C LEU A 122 -11.52 -0.49 -17.90
N ASP A 123 -12.66 -0.36 -18.54
CA ASP A 123 -13.13 0.89 -19.19
C ASP A 123 -13.62 1.87 -18.12
N LEU A 124 -12.68 2.28 -17.25
CA LEU A 124 -12.93 3.16 -16.12
C LEU A 124 -12.01 4.37 -16.18
N ASP A 125 -12.57 5.56 -16.27
CA ASP A 125 -11.82 6.83 -16.18
C ASP A 125 -11.36 7.14 -14.75
N ASN A 126 -12.04 6.60 -13.75
CA ASN A 126 -11.78 6.83 -12.35
C ASN A 126 -10.43 6.27 -11.90
N MET A 127 -9.84 6.94 -10.91
CA MET A 127 -8.72 6.35 -10.16
C MET A 127 -9.22 5.19 -9.31
N VAL A 128 -8.53 4.06 -9.36
CA VAL A 128 -8.89 2.87 -8.59
C VAL A 128 -7.78 2.55 -7.61
N TYR A 129 -8.15 2.49 -6.33
CA TYR A 129 -7.25 2.22 -5.23
C TYR A 129 -7.62 0.91 -4.54
N ALA A 130 -6.63 0.08 -4.24
CA ALA A 130 -6.79 -1.04 -3.31
C ALA A 130 -6.24 -0.64 -1.94
N PHE A 131 -7.03 -0.86 -0.88
CA PHE A 131 -6.64 -0.59 0.48
C PHE A 131 -6.64 -1.88 1.30
N ASP A 132 -5.47 -2.24 1.82
CA ASP A 132 -5.29 -3.44 2.63
C ASP A 132 -4.23 -3.25 3.71
N SER A 133 -4.17 -4.18 4.65
CA SER A 133 -3.19 -4.22 5.73
C SER A 133 -2.38 -5.50 5.75
N SER A 134 -1.07 -5.36 5.90
CA SER A 134 -0.16 -6.47 6.17
C SER A 134 0.32 -6.43 7.61
N THR A 135 0.24 -7.56 8.32
CA THR A 135 0.75 -7.67 9.70
C THR A 135 2.20 -8.12 9.68
N ILE A 136 3.07 -7.32 10.29
CA ILE A 136 4.49 -7.62 10.47
C ILE A 136 4.71 -8.03 11.93
N SER A 137 5.11 -9.29 12.15
CA SER A 137 5.42 -9.80 13.49
C SER A 137 6.72 -9.22 14.02
N LEU A 138 6.72 -8.74 15.25
CA LEU A 138 7.87 -8.16 15.92
C LEU A 138 8.20 -8.92 17.21
N CYS A 139 9.48 -8.91 17.57
CA CYS A 139 9.89 -9.41 18.88
C CYS A 139 9.46 -8.44 19.97
N LEU A 140 8.54 -8.84 20.85
CA LEU A 140 7.99 -7.99 21.90
C LEU A 140 9.07 -7.50 22.89
N LYS A 141 10.13 -8.27 23.10
CA LYS A 141 11.28 -7.85 23.95
C LYS A 141 12.04 -6.66 23.35
N LEU A 142 12.12 -6.57 22.04
CA LEU A 142 12.79 -5.48 21.32
C LEU A 142 11.84 -4.30 21.06
N CYS A 143 10.55 -4.57 20.91
CA CYS A 143 9.52 -3.57 20.61
C CYS A 143 8.37 -3.66 21.62
N PRO A 144 8.58 -3.25 22.89
CA PRO A 144 7.58 -3.40 23.96
C PRO A 144 6.28 -2.60 23.70
N TRP A 145 6.38 -1.54 22.91
CA TRP A 145 5.26 -0.70 22.51
C TRP A 145 4.34 -1.36 21.48
N ALA A 146 4.87 -2.28 20.66
CA ALA A 146 4.14 -2.93 19.57
C ALA A 146 3.36 -4.17 20.06
N LYS A 147 2.52 -4.03 21.09
CA LYS A 147 1.73 -5.13 21.65
C LYS A 147 0.67 -5.60 20.65
N PHE A 148 0.63 -6.92 20.41
CA PHE A 148 -0.42 -7.53 19.57
C PHE A 148 -1.24 -8.57 20.37
N ARG A 149 -0.55 -9.45 21.10
CA ARG A 149 -1.14 -10.45 22.01
C ARG A 149 -0.26 -10.56 23.25
N LYS A 150 -0.71 -11.31 24.29
CA LYS A 150 0.05 -11.46 25.56
C LYS A 150 1.55 -11.72 25.37
N HIS A 151 1.95 -12.45 24.32
CA HIS A 151 3.34 -12.86 24.08
C HIS A 151 3.85 -12.53 22.65
N LYS A 152 3.11 -11.75 21.86
CA LYS A 152 3.53 -11.39 20.49
C LYS A 152 3.45 -9.89 20.30
N GLY A 153 4.51 -9.32 19.72
CA GLY A 153 4.51 -7.98 19.18
C GLY A 153 4.18 -8.00 17.68
N GLY A 154 3.63 -6.90 17.18
CA GLY A 154 3.38 -6.72 15.76
C GLY A 154 2.94 -5.31 15.43
N ILE A 155 3.18 -4.94 14.20
CA ILE A 155 2.65 -3.73 13.58
C ILE A 155 1.82 -4.12 12.37
N LYS A 156 0.84 -3.29 12.03
CA LYS A 156 0.13 -3.36 10.76
C LYS A 156 0.61 -2.25 9.85
N MET A 157 0.90 -2.61 8.63
CA MET A 157 1.22 -1.71 7.55
C MET A 157 0.00 -1.62 6.65
N HIS A 158 -0.73 -0.50 6.74
CA HIS A 158 -1.87 -0.20 5.88
C HIS A 158 -1.36 0.48 4.62
N THR A 159 -1.68 -0.07 3.47
CA THR A 159 -1.20 0.40 2.18
C THR A 159 -2.38 0.77 1.30
N LEU A 160 -2.36 1.99 0.78
CA LEU A 160 -3.21 2.43 -0.32
C LEU A 160 -2.41 2.27 -1.61
N LEU A 161 -2.84 1.36 -2.47
CA LEU A 161 -2.19 1.03 -3.73
C LEU A 161 -3.01 1.63 -4.89
N ASP A 162 -2.38 2.49 -5.69
CA ASP A 162 -2.92 2.91 -6.97
C ASP A 162 -2.75 1.76 -7.97
N LEU A 163 -3.86 1.20 -8.47
CA LEU A 163 -3.84 0.02 -9.32
C LEU A 163 -3.38 0.31 -10.75
N ARG A 164 -3.39 1.57 -11.21
CA ARG A 164 -2.83 1.99 -12.51
C ARG A 164 -1.31 1.97 -12.52
N GLY A 165 -0.60 1.27 -11.93
CA GLY A 165 0.87 1.20 -11.92
C GLY A 165 1.37 0.46 -10.70
N ASN A 166 0.44 -0.09 -9.91
CA ASN A 166 0.73 -0.79 -8.66
C ASN A 166 1.62 0.05 -7.72
N LEU A 167 1.28 1.35 -7.58
CA LEU A 167 2.06 2.30 -6.81
C LEU A 167 1.51 2.46 -5.39
N PRO A 168 2.32 2.24 -4.34
CA PRO A 168 1.91 2.50 -2.96
C PRO A 168 1.88 4.02 -2.71
N VAL A 169 0.71 4.64 -2.92
CA VAL A 169 0.54 6.10 -2.79
C VAL A 169 0.47 6.56 -1.34
N SER A 170 0.07 5.69 -0.43
CA SER A 170 0.08 5.95 1.01
C SER A 170 0.40 4.69 1.80
N VAL A 171 1.26 4.83 2.81
CA VAL A 171 1.58 3.77 3.76
C VAL A 171 1.45 4.33 5.17
N TYR A 172 0.65 3.66 5.99
CA TYR A 172 0.41 4.04 7.38
C TYR A 172 0.70 2.86 8.31
N LEU A 173 1.39 3.12 9.42
CA LEU A 173 1.76 2.09 10.39
C LEU A 173 0.96 2.24 11.68
N THR A 174 0.38 1.15 12.16
CA THR A 174 -0.28 1.08 13.46
C THR A 174 0.25 -0.10 14.28
N GLU A 175 -0.03 -0.09 15.57
CA GLU A 175 0.10 -1.31 16.37
C GLU A 175 -0.85 -2.39 15.82
N ALA A 176 -0.42 -3.65 15.84
CA ALA A 176 -1.23 -4.75 15.32
C ALA A 176 -2.54 -4.99 16.12
N SER A 177 -2.66 -4.40 17.31
CA SER A 177 -3.88 -4.39 18.13
C SER A 177 -4.98 -3.47 17.58
N VAL A 178 -4.62 -2.48 16.75
CA VAL A 178 -5.56 -1.53 16.16
C VAL A 178 -6.41 -2.23 15.10
N HIS A 179 -7.72 -2.03 15.15
CA HIS A 179 -8.62 -2.54 14.11
C HIS A 179 -8.35 -1.86 12.76
N ASP A 180 -8.33 -2.66 11.69
CA ASP A 180 -8.01 -2.20 10.33
C ASP A 180 -8.89 -1.03 9.88
N VAL A 181 -10.16 -1.07 10.24
CA VAL A 181 -11.14 -0.03 9.88
C VAL A 181 -10.76 1.36 10.37
N LYS A 182 -10.02 1.49 11.47
CA LYS A 182 -9.55 2.79 11.98
C LYS A 182 -8.50 3.44 11.09
N ALA A 183 -7.84 2.67 10.24
CA ALA A 183 -6.87 3.21 9.30
C ALA A 183 -7.53 4.05 8.19
N LEU A 184 -8.84 3.85 7.93
CA LEU A 184 -9.60 4.70 7.01
C LEU A 184 -9.64 6.17 7.45
N ASP A 185 -9.59 6.46 8.76
CA ASP A 185 -9.61 7.82 9.31
C ASP A 185 -8.38 8.65 8.88
N TYR A 186 -7.31 8.00 8.45
CA TYR A 186 -6.04 8.63 8.03
C TYR A 186 -5.88 8.75 6.52
N LEU A 187 -6.83 8.21 5.74
CA LEU A 187 -6.77 8.30 4.29
C LEU A 187 -7.23 9.66 3.79
N TYR A 188 -6.47 10.23 2.88
CA TYR A 188 -6.97 11.29 2.03
C TYR A 188 -7.83 10.67 0.94
N ILE A 189 -9.13 10.97 0.96
CA ILE A 189 -10.08 10.45 -0.02
C ILE A 189 -10.18 11.43 -1.19
N GLU A 190 -9.81 10.96 -2.38
CA GLU A 190 -9.93 11.69 -3.63
C GLU A 190 -11.38 11.57 -4.15
N PRO A 191 -12.04 12.69 -4.52
CA PRO A 191 -13.35 12.64 -5.14
C PRO A 191 -13.33 11.83 -6.45
N SER A 192 -14.43 11.17 -6.75
CA SER A 192 -14.61 10.29 -7.92
C SER A 192 -13.70 9.07 -7.99
N ALA A 193 -12.85 8.83 -7.01
CA ALA A 193 -12.02 7.62 -6.95
C ALA A 193 -12.80 6.43 -6.40
N ILE A 194 -12.40 5.23 -6.81
CA ILE A 194 -12.97 3.96 -6.36
C ILE A 194 -11.99 3.29 -5.39
N TYR A 195 -12.47 2.93 -4.20
CA TYR A 195 -11.69 2.28 -3.14
C TYR A 195 -12.11 0.82 -2.98
N LEU A 196 -11.22 -0.10 -3.35
CA LEU A 196 -11.41 -1.53 -3.16
C LEU A 196 -10.89 -1.94 -1.78
N MET A 197 -11.72 -2.62 -0.99
CA MET A 197 -11.40 -2.99 0.39
C MET A 197 -11.93 -4.39 0.71
N ASP A 198 -11.26 -5.09 1.64
CA ASP A 198 -11.80 -6.34 2.17
C ASP A 198 -12.95 -6.10 3.16
N LYS A 199 -13.77 -7.14 3.41
CA LYS A 199 -14.90 -7.09 4.35
C LYS A 199 -14.53 -6.67 5.79
N GLY A 200 -13.25 -6.76 6.16
CA GLY A 200 -12.72 -6.26 7.42
C GLY A 200 -12.87 -4.76 7.59
N TYR A 201 -12.93 -4.01 6.50
CA TYR A 201 -13.08 -2.55 6.49
C TYR A 201 -14.53 -2.07 6.46
N VAL A 202 -15.52 -2.97 6.43
CA VAL A 202 -16.93 -2.59 6.43
C VAL A 202 -17.30 -1.97 7.77
N ASP A 203 -17.42 -0.65 7.77
CA ASP A 203 -17.93 0.20 8.82
C ASP A 203 -18.83 1.25 8.15
N PHE A 204 -20.14 1.11 8.30
CA PHE A 204 -21.11 1.90 7.55
C PHE A 204 -21.04 3.40 7.86
N TYR A 205 -20.66 3.77 9.08
CA TYR A 205 -20.41 5.18 9.44
C TYR A 205 -19.26 5.75 8.60
N ARG A 206 -18.14 5.03 8.51
CA ARG A 206 -16.96 5.46 7.75
C ARG A 206 -17.20 5.42 6.26
N LEU A 207 -17.86 4.38 5.76
CA LEU A 207 -18.20 4.28 4.34
C LEU A 207 -19.08 5.46 3.89
N PHE A 208 -20.01 5.91 4.74
CA PHE A 208 -20.84 7.08 4.46
C PHE A 208 -20.04 8.38 4.56
N HIS A 209 -19.51 8.70 5.74
CA HIS A 209 -18.90 10.01 6.00
C HIS A 209 -17.52 10.22 5.39
N LEU A 210 -16.72 9.16 5.24
CA LEU A 210 -15.37 9.29 4.67
C LEU A 210 -15.33 9.09 3.16
N ILE A 211 -16.23 8.31 2.59
CA ILE A 211 -16.19 7.95 1.17
C ILE A 211 -17.37 8.57 0.44
N HIS A 212 -18.60 8.21 0.79
CA HIS A 212 -19.80 8.63 0.06
C HIS A 212 -20.01 10.17 0.09
N GLU A 213 -20.00 10.80 1.26
CA GLU A 213 -20.15 12.27 1.36
C GLU A 213 -19.03 13.06 0.69
N LYS A 214 -17.88 12.42 0.41
CA LYS A 214 -16.77 13.01 -0.35
C LYS A 214 -16.85 12.76 -1.85
N ASN A 215 -17.99 12.26 -2.33
CA ASN A 215 -18.20 11.90 -3.74
C ASN A 215 -17.16 10.89 -4.27
N ALA A 216 -16.77 9.95 -3.44
CA ALA A 216 -15.93 8.82 -3.81
C ALA A 216 -16.74 7.53 -3.76
N PHE A 217 -16.20 6.48 -4.36
CA PHE A 217 -16.85 5.18 -4.44
C PHE A 217 -16.09 4.13 -3.65
N PHE A 218 -16.81 3.16 -3.12
CA PHE A 218 -16.21 1.99 -2.51
C PHE A 218 -16.72 0.71 -3.17
N VAL A 219 -15.88 -0.32 -3.17
CA VAL A 219 -16.27 -1.70 -3.45
C VAL A 219 -15.69 -2.58 -2.35
N THR A 220 -16.55 -3.33 -1.66
CA THR A 220 -16.13 -4.23 -0.58
C THR A 220 -17.01 -5.47 -0.55
N ARG A 221 -16.50 -6.57 0.02
CA ARG A 221 -17.33 -7.75 0.23
C ARG A 221 -18.31 -7.52 1.37
N ALA A 222 -19.55 -7.98 1.20
CA ALA A 222 -20.59 -7.94 2.23
C ALA A 222 -20.21 -8.82 3.43
N LYS A 223 -20.62 -8.42 4.64
CA LYS A 223 -20.57 -9.27 5.82
C LYS A 223 -21.80 -10.19 5.86
N ASP A 224 -21.62 -11.43 6.28
CA ASP A 224 -22.68 -12.45 6.29
C ASP A 224 -23.82 -12.12 7.28
N ASN A 225 -23.55 -11.31 8.31
CA ASN A 225 -24.48 -10.91 9.35
C ASN A 225 -25.18 -9.56 9.10
N MET A 226 -25.12 -9.03 7.87
CA MET A 226 -25.82 -7.80 7.50
C MET A 226 -27.33 -8.00 7.52
N ARG A 227 -28.06 -6.97 7.99
CA ARG A 227 -29.52 -6.88 7.95
C ARG A 227 -29.94 -5.76 7.02
N PHE A 228 -30.67 -6.11 5.98
CA PHE A 228 -31.10 -5.18 4.92
C PHE A 228 -32.41 -5.65 4.29
N ASP A 229 -33.12 -4.71 3.67
CA ASP A 229 -34.24 -4.97 2.77
C ASP A 229 -33.79 -4.65 1.35
N ILE A 230 -34.31 -5.42 0.37
CA ILE A 230 -34.10 -5.16 -1.05
C ILE A 230 -35.16 -4.15 -1.47
N THR A 231 -34.71 -3.03 -2.05
CA THR A 231 -35.59 -1.94 -2.51
C THR A 231 -35.84 -2.00 -4.01
N ALA A 232 -34.89 -2.48 -4.80
CA ALA A 232 -35.02 -2.66 -6.24
C ALA A 232 -34.08 -3.78 -6.72
N CYS A 233 -34.44 -4.42 -7.82
CA CYS A 233 -33.61 -5.39 -8.54
C CYS A 233 -33.37 -4.88 -9.96
N CYS A 234 -32.12 -4.99 -10.43
CA CYS A 234 -31.76 -4.68 -11.81
C CYS A 234 -31.69 -5.97 -12.63
N GLU A 235 -31.93 -5.85 -13.93
CA GLU A 235 -31.71 -6.97 -14.85
C GLU A 235 -30.20 -7.25 -14.98
N VAL A 236 -29.86 -8.54 -15.03
CA VAL A 236 -28.46 -8.99 -15.11
C VAL A 236 -28.30 -10.04 -16.21
N ASP A 237 -27.19 -10.01 -16.91
CA ASP A 237 -26.77 -11.08 -17.79
C ASP A 237 -26.03 -12.15 -16.95
N LYS A 238 -26.72 -13.25 -16.66
CA LYS A 238 -26.17 -14.37 -15.87
C LYS A 238 -24.99 -15.06 -16.55
N SER A 239 -24.80 -14.89 -17.86
CA SER A 239 -23.66 -15.48 -18.58
C SER A 239 -22.31 -14.89 -18.14
N THR A 240 -22.31 -13.69 -17.55
CA THR A 240 -21.12 -13.00 -17.02
C THR A 240 -20.68 -13.52 -15.63
N GLY A 241 -21.52 -14.35 -14.97
CA GLY A 241 -21.33 -14.77 -13.58
C GLY A 241 -22.06 -13.87 -12.57
N VAL A 242 -22.63 -12.74 -13.00
CA VAL A 242 -23.48 -11.90 -12.14
C VAL A 242 -24.83 -12.56 -11.99
N ILE A 243 -25.19 -12.99 -10.75
CA ILE A 243 -26.47 -13.66 -10.47
C ILE A 243 -27.55 -12.70 -9.98
N ALA A 244 -27.17 -11.61 -9.31
CA ALA A 244 -28.12 -10.58 -8.88
C ALA A 244 -27.43 -9.22 -8.78
N ASP A 245 -28.17 -8.16 -9.08
CA ASP A 245 -27.78 -6.77 -8.88
C ASP A 245 -28.97 -6.06 -8.21
N GLU A 246 -28.80 -5.70 -6.96
CA GLU A 246 -29.88 -5.28 -6.07
C GLU A 246 -29.53 -3.96 -5.39
N LYS A 247 -30.53 -3.07 -5.27
CA LYS A 247 -30.44 -1.94 -4.35
C LYS A 247 -30.97 -2.39 -3.00
N ILE A 248 -30.22 -2.10 -1.96
CA ILE A 248 -30.56 -2.50 -0.59
C ILE A 248 -30.56 -1.30 0.35
N LYS A 249 -31.38 -1.38 1.38
CA LYS A 249 -31.40 -0.44 2.49
C LYS A 249 -31.13 -1.15 3.78
N LEU A 250 -30.23 -0.62 4.60
CA LEU A 250 -29.89 -1.21 5.89
C LEU A 250 -31.02 -1.01 6.90
N ILE A 251 -31.40 -2.10 7.60
CA ILE A 251 -32.51 -2.09 8.59
C ILE A 251 -32.06 -2.30 10.03
N GLY A 252 -30.77 -2.49 10.29
CA GLY A 252 -30.24 -2.58 11.66
C GLY A 252 -30.33 -1.23 12.37
N LEU A 253 -30.68 -1.22 13.66
CA LEU A 253 -30.92 -0.01 14.47
C LEU A 253 -29.82 1.07 14.34
N ARG A 254 -28.55 0.66 14.32
CA ARG A 254 -27.42 1.57 14.17
C ARG A 254 -26.97 1.74 12.73
N THR A 255 -26.97 0.65 11.95
CA THR A 255 -26.45 0.66 10.59
C THR A 255 -27.32 1.49 9.65
N SER A 256 -28.65 1.50 9.84
CA SER A 256 -29.56 2.37 9.08
C SER A 256 -29.37 3.87 9.39
N GLN A 257 -28.94 4.21 10.59
CA GLN A 257 -28.59 5.60 10.95
C GLN A 257 -27.22 6.00 10.42
N TRP A 258 -26.26 5.07 10.41
CA TRP A 258 -24.89 5.32 9.94
C TRP A 258 -24.77 5.38 8.42
N TYR A 259 -25.64 4.69 7.72
CA TYR A 259 -25.75 4.75 6.26
C TYR A 259 -27.23 4.81 5.89
N PRO A 260 -27.81 6.01 5.79
CA PRO A 260 -29.25 6.19 5.60
C PRO A 260 -29.72 5.98 4.15
N GLU A 261 -28.78 5.99 3.20
CA GLU A 261 -29.04 5.87 1.77
C GLU A 261 -29.03 4.41 1.30
N GLU A 262 -29.40 4.19 0.05
CA GLU A 262 -29.33 2.88 -0.59
C GLU A 262 -27.86 2.53 -0.90
N ILE A 263 -27.59 1.23 -0.82
CA ILE A 263 -26.32 0.62 -1.22
C ILE A 263 -26.64 -0.38 -2.33
N ARG A 264 -25.82 -0.46 -3.35
CA ARG A 264 -25.92 -1.48 -4.37
C ARG A 264 -25.18 -2.73 -3.90
N MET A 265 -25.83 -3.88 -4.06
CA MET A 265 -25.26 -5.19 -3.75
C MET A 265 -25.27 -6.04 -5.02
N VAL A 266 -24.09 -6.39 -5.49
CA VAL A 266 -23.89 -7.26 -6.65
C VAL A 266 -23.48 -8.63 -6.16
N THR A 267 -24.24 -9.67 -6.56
CA THR A 267 -23.92 -11.06 -6.27
C THR A 267 -23.30 -11.71 -7.49
N TYR A 268 -22.11 -12.25 -7.33
CA TYR A 268 -21.30 -12.84 -8.38
C TYR A 268 -20.92 -14.28 -8.04
N GLU A 269 -21.07 -15.18 -8.98
CA GLU A 269 -20.64 -16.58 -8.90
C GLU A 269 -19.35 -16.75 -9.72
N ASP A 270 -18.30 -17.16 -9.03
CA ASP A 270 -17.05 -17.55 -9.68
C ASP A 270 -17.13 -19.02 -10.13
N TYR A 271 -17.37 -19.22 -11.41
CA TYR A 271 -17.51 -20.56 -11.99
C TYR A 271 -16.24 -21.42 -11.86
N ALA A 272 -15.06 -20.83 -11.70
CA ALA A 272 -13.82 -21.59 -11.53
C ALA A 272 -13.70 -22.21 -10.13
N THR A 273 -14.24 -21.54 -9.12
CA THR A 273 -14.16 -21.98 -7.71
C THR A 273 -15.50 -22.39 -7.12
N ASN A 274 -16.62 -22.20 -7.82
CA ASN A 274 -18.01 -22.36 -7.35
C ASN A 274 -18.31 -21.54 -6.08
N ASN A 275 -17.60 -20.42 -5.90
CA ASN A 275 -17.84 -19.52 -4.78
C ASN A 275 -18.78 -18.40 -5.17
N VAL A 276 -19.72 -18.08 -4.27
CA VAL A 276 -20.60 -16.93 -4.43
C VAL A 276 -20.11 -15.79 -3.57
N TYR A 277 -19.90 -14.64 -4.20
CA TYR A 277 -19.47 -13.42 -3.55
C TYR A 277 -20.57 -12.36 -3.60
N ARG A 278 -20.73 -11.60 -2.53
CA ARG A 278 -21.60 -10.43 -2.49
C ARG A 278 -20.73 -9.19 -2.29
N PHE A 279 -20.80 -8.26 -3.25
CA PHE A 279 -20.08 -7.01 -3.21
C PHE A 279 -21.03 -5.86 -2.92
N LEU A 280 -20.58 -4.91 -2.11
CA LEU A 280 -21.30 -3.68 -1.78
C LEU A 280 -20.59 -2.51 -2.43
N THR A 281 -21.36 -1.60 -3.01
CA THR A 281 -20.86 -0.34 -3.57
C THR A 281 -21.90 0.77 -3.45
N ASN A 282 -21.44 2.01 -3.37
CA ASN A 282 -22.31 3.19 -3.51
C ASN A 282 -22.36 3.71 -4.95
N ASN A 283 -21.69 3.05 -5.89
CA ASN A 283 -21.78 3.38 -7.29
C ASN A 283 -23.06 2.77 -7.90
N MET A 284 -23.96 3.64 -8.34
CA MET A 284 -25.25 3.26 -8.94
C MET A 284 -25.26 3.38 -10.48
N GLU A 285 -24.16 3.86 -11.08
CA GLU A 285 -24.11 4.26 -12.50
C GLU A 285 -23.44 3.19 -13.37
N TYR A 286 -22.38 2.54 -12.87
CA TYR A 286 -21.65 1.54 -13.64
C TYR A 286 -22.43 0.22 -13.73
N GLU A 287 -22.35 -0.42 -14.88
CA GLU A 287 -22.89 -1.77 -15.06
C GLU A 287 -22.19 -2.76 -14.12
N ALA A 288 -22.90 -3.82 -13.74
CA ALA A 288 -22.36 -4.86 -12.86
C ALA A 288 -21.41 -5.85 -13.58
N LEU A 289 -21.15 -5.61 -14.83
CA LEU A 289 -20.31 -6.16 -15.90
C LEU A 289 -21.13 -6.37 -17.17
#